data_da6fe0cc3db5ec35146d48e7d08fce91
#
_entry.id   da6fe0cc3db5ec35146d48e7d08fce91
#
_cell.length_a   1.000
_cell.length_b   1.000
_cell.length_c   1.000
_cell.angle_alpha   90.00
_cell.angle_beta   90.00
_cell.angle_gamma   90.00
#
_symmetry.space_group_name_H-M   'P 1'
#
loop_
_entity.id
_entity.type
_entity.pdbx_description
1 polymer ?
#
loop_
_entity_poly.entity_id
_entity_poly.type
_entity_poly.pdbx_seq_one_letter_code
_entity_poly.pdbx_strand_id
1 'polypeptide(L)' 'MSKFILVMLLCSNISGNACNPFEPEYIEFKTYHGCARYGYEYASELMTNFSDEFIDEYRAYIIFSCKENHTIWQPIKNQ' A
#
# COMPACT_ATOMS: atom_id res chain seq x y z
N MET A 1 -15.08 -7.58 15.30
CA MET A 1 -15.17 -7.38 13.89
C MET A 1 -13.86 -6.92 13.33
N SER A 2 -13.53 -7.42 12.17
CA SER A 2 -12.24 -7.07 11.59
C SER A 2 -12.42 -6.09 10.46
N LYS A 3 -11.44 -5.26 10.30
CA LYS A 3 -11.38 -4.35 9.17
C LYS A 3 -10.03 -4.48 8.54
N PHE A 4 -9.92 -4.01 7.32
CA PHE A 4 -8.68 -4.10 6.60
C PHE A 4 -8.16 -2.71 6.29
N ILE A 5 -6.87 -2.53 6.40
CA ILE A 5 -6.22 -1.26 6.18
C ILE A 5 -5.22 -1.42 5.06
N LEU A 6 -5.24 -0.48 4.15
CA LEU A 6 -4.32 -0.51 3.01
C LEU A 6 -3.00 0.12 3.39
N VAL A 7 -1.92 -0.60 3.13
CA VAL A 7 -0.57 -0.10 3.35
C VAL A 7 0.16 -0.16 2.02
N MET A 8 0.78 0.93 1.63
CA MET A 8 1.44 1.01 0.33
C MET A 8 2.89 1.44 0.49
N LEU A 9 3.73 0.91 -0.39
CA LEU A 9 5.14 1.25 -0.41
C LEU A 9 5.54 1.60 -1.83
N LEU A 10 6.31 2.66 -1.96
CA LEU A 10 6.91 3.02 -3.24
C LEU A 10 8.35 2.57 -3.19
N CYS A 11 8.73 1.73 -4.13
CA CYS A 11 10.02 1.08 -4.10
C CYS A 11 10.83 1.42 -5.33
N SER A 12 12.15 1.32 -5.18
CA SER A 12 13.06 1.52 -6.28
C SER A 12 13.95 0.29 -6.38
N ASN A 13 14.21 -0.15 -7.60
CA ASN A 13 14.97 -1.36 -7.83
C ASN A 13 16.33 -1.06 -8.41
N ILE A 14 16.92 0.08 -8.10
CA ILE A 14 18.17 0.45 -8.70
C ILE A 14 19.34 -0.06 -7.91
N SER A 15 19.44 0.29 -6.67
CA SER A 15 20.57 -0.15 -5.89
C SER A 15 20.04 -0.74 -4.62
N GLY A 16 19.76 -2.03 -4.69
CA GLY A 16 19.08 -2.64 -3.60
C GLY A 16 17.63 -2.25 -3.66
N ASN A 17 16.82 -2.86 -2.87
CA ASN A 17 15.39 -2.61 -2.92
C ASN A 17 15.02 -1.61 -1.86
N ALA A 18 15.14 -0.36 -2.20
CA ALA A 18 14.77 0.70 -1.27
C ALA A 18 13.29 0.98 -1.41
N CYS A 19 12.57 0.89 -0.31
CA CYS A 19 11.14 1.13 -0.30
C CYS A 19 10.81 2.17 0.74
N ASN A 20 9.92 3.07 0.39
CA ASN A 20 9.45 4.08 1.31
C ASN A 20 7.96 3.95 1.46
N PRO A 21 7.47 3.89 2.68
CA PRO A 21 6.04 3.81 2.87
C PRO A 21 5.41 5.14 2.47
N PHE A 22 4.26 5.05 1.85
CA PHE A 22 3.44 6.20 1.66
C PHE A 22 2.02 5.75 1.85
N GLU A 23 1.18 6.64 2.27
CA GLU A 23 -0.16 6.24 2.56
C GLU A 23 -1.10 7.16 1.89
N PRO A 24 -2.07 6.61 1.22
CA PRO A 24 -3.19 7.43 0.86
C PRO A 24 -3.91 7.81 2.13
N GLU A 25 -5.01 8.47 1.97
CA GLU A 25 -5.84 8.73 3.09
C GLU A 25 -6.12 7.45 3.85
N TYR A 26 -6.14 7.53 5.17
CA TYR A 26 -6.45 6.37 5.98
C TYR A 26 -7.85 5.89 5.63
N ILE A 27 -7.95 4.65 5.19
CA ILE A 27 -9.22 4.09 4.78
C ILE A 27 -9.33 2.69 5.35
N GLU A 28 -10.47 2.40 5.92
CA GLU A 28 -10.75 1.07 6.42
C GLU A 28 -11.73 0.40 5.49
N PHE A 29 -11.49 -0.87 5.22
CA PHE A 29 -12.33 -1.64 4.34
C PHE A 29 -12.94 -2.78 5.12
N LYS A 30 -14.16 -3.12 4.76
CA LYS A 30 -14.85 -4.19 5.46
C LYS A 30 -14.40 -5.55 5.01
N THR A 31 -13.88 -5.66 3.80
CA THR A 31 -13.46 -6.95 3.27
C THR A 31 -12.07 -6.84 2.69
N TYR A 32 -11.39 -7.98 2.68
CA TYR A 32 -10.09 -8.05 2.05
C TYR A 32 -10.21 -7.73 0.56
N HIS A 33 -11.25 -8.26 -0.07
CA HIS A 33 -11.44 -8.02 -1.51
C HIS A 33 -11.60 -6.53 -1.80
N GLY A 34 -12.36 -5.83 -0.99
CA GLY A 34 -12.53 -4.40 -1.19
C GLY A 34 -11.22 -3.65 -1.05
N CYS A 35 -10.43 -4.02 -0.05
CA CYS A 35 -9.13 -3.39 0.15
C CYS A 35 -8.19 -3.69 -1.01
N ALA A 36 -8.13 -4.94 -1.44
CA ALA A 36 -7.21 -5.31 -2.51
C ALA A 36 -7.59 -4.63 -3.81
N ARG A 37 -8.87 -4.57 -4.10
CA ARG A 37 -9.32 -3.93 -5.33
C ARG A 37 -8.96 -2.47 -5.34
N TYR A 38 -9.15 -1.80 -4.23
CA TYR A 38 -8.79 -0.40 -4.14
C TYR A 38 -7.28 -0.22 -4.31
N GLY A 39 -6.51 -1.13 -3.71
CA GLY A 39 -5.05 -1.06 -3.81
C GLY A 39 -4.58 -1.18 -5.25
N TYR A 40 -5.13 -2.11 -6.00
CA TYR A 40 -4.76 -2.25 -7.40
C TYR A 40 -5.15 -1.02 -8.21
N GLU A 41 -6.34 -0.51 -7.98
CA GLU A 41 -6.79 0.65 -8.74
C GLU A 41 -5.96 1.88 -8.41
N TYR A 42 -5.66 2.07 -7.14
CA TYR A 42 -4.89 3.22 -6.73
C TYR A 42 -3.46 3.13 -7.24
N ALA A 43 -2.87 1.94 -7.17
CA ALA A 43 -1.51 1.76 -7.66
C ALA A 43 -1.45 2.00 -9.16
N SER A 44 -2.45 1.52 -9.89
CA SER A 44 -2.48 1.73 -11.32
C SER A 44 -2.58 3.22 -11.65
N GLU A 45 -3.40 3.92 -10.91
CA GLU A 45 -3.57 5.35 -11.13
C GLU A 45 -2.28 6.11 -10.84
N LEU A 46 -1.59 5.72 -9.77
CA LEU A 46 -0.33 6.37 -9.45
C LEU A 46 0.72 6.12 -10.52
N MET A 47 0.79 4.89 -11.01
CA MET A 47 1.76 4.59 -12.07
C MET A 47 1.46 5.37 -13.33
N THR A 48 0.19 5.60 -13.60
CA THR A 48 -0.19 6.39 -14.77
C THR A 48 0.22 7.83 -14.59
N ASN A 49 0.14 8.35 -13.37
CA ASN A 49 0.42 9.74 -13.11
C ASN A 49 1.90 10.05 -12.99
N PHE A 50 2.71 9.07 -12.63
CA PHE A 50 4.15 9.29 -12.62
C PHE A 50 4.66 9.40 -14.05
N SER A 51 5.70 10.19 -14.24
CA SER A 51 6.26 10.32 -15.57
C SER A 51 7.04 9.05 -15.93
N ASP A 52 7.12 8.79 -17.23
CA ASP A 52 7.88 7.66 -17.70
C ASP A 52 9.33 7.75 -17.27
N GLU A 53 9.87 8.94 -17.31
CA GLU A 53 11.26 9.14 -16.93
C GLU A 53 11.49 8.77 -15.48
N PHE A 54 10.58 9.15 -14.62
CA PHE A 54 10.73 8.84 -13.21
C PHE A 54 10.71 7.33 -13.00
N ILE A 55 9.73 6.67 -13.60
CA ILE A 55 9.60 5.23 -13.43
C ILE A 55 10.82 4.51 -13.99
N ASP A 56 11.25 4.92 -15.17
CA ASP A 56 12.37 4.24 -15.83
C ASP A 56 13.67 4.50 -15.11
N GLU A 57 13.87 5.72 -14.66
CA GLU A 57 15.14 6.06 -14.03
C GLU A 57 15.33 5.34 -12.72
N TYR A 58 14.28 5.25 -11.93
CA TYR A 58 14.40 4.64 -10.62
C TYR A 58 13.90 3.21 -10.59
N ARG A 59 13.40 2.69 -11.70
CA ARG A 59 12.79 1.38 -11.74
C ARG A 59 11.76 1.27 -10.63
N ALA A 60 10.91 2.26 -10.55
CA ALA A 60 9.98 2.37 -9.44
C ALA A 60 8.84 1.39 -9.58
N TYR A 61 8.40 0.88 -8.46
CA TYR A 61 7.24 0.00 -8.44
C TYR A 61 6.55 0.17 -7.10
N ILE A 62 5.31 -0.29 -7.06
CA ILE A 62 4.48 -0.10 -5.89
C ILE A 62 4.10 -1.46 -5.34
N ILE A 63 4.26 -1.61 -4.04
CA ILE A 63 3.80 -2.79 -3.34
C ILE A 63 2.72 -2.35 -2.40
N PHE A 64 1.66 -3.15 -2.29
CA PHE A 64 0.67 -2.84 -1.29
C PHE A 64 0.24 -4.11 -0.59
N SER A 65 -0.29 -3.94 0.59
CA SER A 65 -0.87 -5.07 1.30
C SER A 65 -2.06 -4.59 2.09
N CYS A 66 -2.94 -5.52 2.38
CA CYS A 66 -4.13 -5.24 3.15
C CYS A 66 -3.99 -5.95 4.47
N LYS A 67 -3.82 -5.19 5.52
CA LYS A 67 -3.61 -5.75 6.84
C LYS A 67 -4.89 -5.76 7.61
N GLU A 68 -5.14 -6.88 8.24
CA GLU A 68 -6.32 -7.00 9.04
C GLU A 68 -6.12 -6.23 10.33
N ASN A 69 -7.10 -5.43 10.67
CA ASN A 69 -7.04 -4.64 11.88
C ASN A 69 -8.28 -4.93 12.70
N HIS A 70 -8.10 -5.59 13.81
CA HIS A 70 -9.22 -5.91 14.67
C HIS A 70 -9.66 -4.67 15.38
N THR A 71 -10.92 -4.37 15.27
CA THR A 71 -11.44 -3.20 15.96
C THR A 71 -11.60 -3.45 17.43
N ILE A 72 -11.65 -4.69 17.83
CA ILE A 72 -11.70 -4.98 19.23
C ILE A 72 -10.38 -4.62 19.81
N TRP A 73 -10.42 -3.82 20.83
CA TRP A 73 -9.23 -3.37 21.43
C TRP A 73 -8.45 -4.50 22.01
N GLN A 74 -7.19 -4.46 21.83
CA GLN A 74 -6.32 -5.46 22.34
C GLN A 74 -5.19 -4.85 23.04
N PRO A 75 -4.86 -5.41 24.14
CA PRO A 75 -3.68 -4.89 24.77
C PRO A 75 -2.50 -5.15 23.92
N ILE A 76 -1.89 -4.80 23.76
CA ILE A 76 -0.92 -4.92 22.98
C ILE A 76 -0.12 -5.83 22.69
N LYS A 77 -0.18 -6.31 22.68
CA LYS A 77 0.46 -6.90 22.37
C LYS A 77 1.14 -6.93 21.55
N ASN A 78 1.29 -6.76 21.62
CA ASN A 78 1.97 -6.69 20.96
C ASN A 78 2.30 -6.61 20.19
N GLN A 79 2.15 -6.34 20.28
CA GLN A 79 2.43 -6.23 19.64
C GLN A 79 2.88 -6.14 19.15
#